data_891e733e21e37b37a49e8a122456b855
#
_entry.id   891e733e21e37b37a49e8a122456b855
#
_cell.length_a   1.000
_cell.length_b   1.000
_cell.length_c   1.000
_cell.angle_alpha   90.00
_cell.angle_beta   90.00
_cell.angle_gamma   90.00
#
_symmetry.space_group_name_H-M   'P 1'
#
loop_
_entity.id
_entity.type
_entity.pdbx_description
1 polymer ?
#
loop_
_entity_poly.entity_id
_entity_poly.type
_entity_poly.pdbx_seq_one_letter_code
_entity_poly.pdbx_strand_id
1 'polypeptide(L)'
;LRQQGKNRISITPFEPLPAALNLEAIKTELERRWPMTDLIDVLMETARQTGFLDEFTASGDRVVIDADTLRRRLVLCLYGLGTNAGLKRVSTGTEAASYAELLHVRRRFIHKEALRSATALVTNAILATRDQRIWGEAGTACASDSTKVGAWDQNLMAEWHVRYRGRGVMIYWHMERQATCIYSQLKRCSSSEVSAMIEGVLRHCTDQEIQRHYVDSHGQSEVGFAFCHLLGFELAPRLKAIARQKLYVPETAMRETLG
;
A
#
# COMPACT_ATOMS: atom_id res chain seq x y z
N LEU A 1 15.68 23.23 -14.25
CA LEU A 1 14.99 24.34 -13.58
C LEU A 1 15.35 25.61 -14.34
N ARG A 2 14.37 26.33 -14.87
CA ARG A 2 14.58 27.66 -15.45
C ARG A 2 13.87 28.68 -14.59
N GLN A 3 14.55 29.75 -14.21
CA GLN A 3 13.94 30.88 -13.53
C GLN A 3 13.28 31.79 -14.57
N GLN A 4 11.97 31.92 -14.53
CA GLN A 4 11.22 32.87 -15.35
C GLN A 4 10.75 34.05 -14.52
N GLY A 5 11.41 35.23 -14.68
CA GLY A 5 11.06 36.45 -13.97
C GLY A 5 11.33 36.41 -12.46
N LYS A 6 11.01 37.48 -11.75
CA LYS A 6 11.18 37.52 -10.29
C LYS A 6 10.34 36.43 -9.61
N ASN A 7 10.96 35.37 -9.07
CA ASN A 7 10.38 34.34 -8.21
C ASN A 7 9.44 33.30 -8.89
N ARG A 8 9.65 32.95 -10.15
CA ARG A 8 8.89 31.86 -10.80
C ARG A 8 9.80 30.69 -11.17
N ILE A 9 9.36 29.49 -10.84
CA ILE A 9 10.05 28.24 -11.16
C ILE A 9 9.36 27.61 -12.39
N SER A 10 10.14 27.24 -13.41
CA SER A 10 9.67 26.46 -14.55
C SER A 10 10.43 25.15 -14.61
N ILE A 11 9.69 24.04 -14.73
CA ILE A 11 10.24 22.69 -14.90
C ILE A 11 9.84 22.20 -16.29
N THR A 12 10.82 21.79 -17.08
CA THR A 12 10.55 21.12 -18.36
C THR A 12 9.89 19.76 -18.07
N PRO A 13 8.78 19.41 -18.72
CA PRO A 13 8.20 18.08 -18.60
C PRO A 13 9.22 17.00 -18.96
N PHE A 14 9.17 15.86 -18.28
CA PHE A 14 9.95 14.70 -18.67
C PHE A 14 9.45 14.19 -20.02
N GLU A 15 10.37 13.80 -20.89
CA GLU A 15 10.02 13.05 -22.09
C GLU A 15 9.50 11.66 -21.73
N PRO A 16 8.54 11.12 -22.48
CA PRO A 16 8.09 9.74 -22.29
C PRO A 16 9.28 8.79 -22.42
N LEU A 17 9.40 7.85 -21.51
CA LEU A 17 10.41 6.80 -21.64
C LEU A 17 10.13 5.95 -22.88
N PRO A 18 11.14 5.66 -23.73
CA PRO A 18 10.95 4.77 -24.86
C PRO A 18 10.53 3.39 -24.38
N ALA A 19 9.66 2.74 -25.13
CA ALA A 19 9.33 1.34 -24.86
C ALA A 19 10.58 0.49 -24.92
N ALA A 20 10.71 -0.47 -24.00
CA ALA A 20 11.84 -1.39 -24.00
C ALA A 20 11.89 -2.20 -25.31
N LEU A 21 13.08 -2.34 -25.89
CA LEU A 21 13.29 -3.21 -27.04
C LEU A 21 12.82 -4.63 -26.67
N ASN A 22 12.11 -5.27 -27.57
CA ASN A 22 11.58 -6.63 -27.40
C ASN A 22 10.50 -6.80 -26.32
N LEU A 23 9.84 -5.74 -25.86
CA LEU A 23 8.79 -5.83 -24.84
C LEU A 23 7.71 -6.86 -25.21
N GLU A 24 7.25 -6.88 -26.46
CA GLU A 24 6.21 -7.82 -26.92
C GLU A 24 6.72 -9.26 -26.97
N ALA A 25 7.97 -9.47 -27.36
CA ALA A 25 8.58 -10.81 -27.33
C ALA A 25 8.71 -11.33 -25.89
N ILE A 26 9.08 -10.44 -24.94
CA ILE A 26 9.16 -10.80 -23.52
C ILE A 26 7.77 -11.14 -22.96
N LYS A 27 6.74 -10.38 -23.30
CA LYS A 27 5.36 -10.66 -22.88
C LYS A 27 4.90 -12.03 -23.39
N THR A 28 5.07 -12.29 -24.69
CA THR A 28 4.70 -13.56 -25.31
C THR A 28 5.42 -14.75 -24.65
N GLU A 29 6.72 -14.60 -24.38
CA GLU A 29 7.50 -15.65 -23.72
C GLU A 29 7.09 -15.85 -22.26
N LEU A 30 6.74 -14.79 -21.57
CA LEU A 30 6.21 -14.83 -20.19
C LEU A 30 4.87 -15.58 -20.16
N GLU A 31 3.93 -15.22 -21.04
CA GLU A 31 2.63 -15.89 -21.15
C GLU A 31 2.77 -17.39 -21.48
N ARG A 32 3.74 -17.73 -22.34
CA ARG A 32 4.02 -19.12 -22.68
C ARG A 32 4.57 -19.92 -21.49
N ARG A 33 5.48 -19.34 -20.70
CA ARG A 33 6.12 -20.01 -19.54
C ARG A 33 5.28 -19.96 -18.29
N TRP A 34 4.47 -18.93 -18.12
CA TRP A 34 3.66 -18.71 -16.94
C TRP A 34 2.19 -18.57 -17.35
N PRO A 35 1.52 -19.70 -17.57
CA PRO A 35 0.08 -19.69 -17.85
C PRO A 35 -0.68 -19.13 -16.63
N MET A 36 -1.99 -18.89 -16.82
CA MET A 36 -2.85 -18.41 -15.76
C MET A 36 -2.70 -19.25 -14.49
N THR A 37 -2.31 -18.60 -13.39
CA THR A 37 -2.09 -19.23 -12.08
C THR A 37 -3.32 -18.98 -11.20
N ASP A 38 -3.80 -19.99 -10.50
CA ASP A 38 -4.88 -19.82 -9.53
C ASP A 38 -4.36 -19.02 -8.31
N LEU A 39 -5.11 -18.00 -7.91
CA LEU A 39 -4.76 -17.19 -6.75
C LEU A 39 -4.74 -18.02 -5.45
N ILE A 40 -5.55 -19.07 -5.35
CA ILE A 40 -5.53 -19.97 -4.19
C ILE A 40 -4.19 -20.71 -4.12
N ASP A 41 -3.66 -21.17 -5.26
CA ASP A 41 -2.35 -21.82 -5.33
C ASP A 41 -1.24 -20.85 -4.94
N VAL A 42 -1.30 -19.60 -5.41
CA VAL A 42 -0.35 -18.53 -5.01
C VAL A 42 -0.41 -18.29 -3.50
N LEU A 43 -1.60 -18.21 -2.91
CA LEU A 43 -1.76 -18.02 -1.47
C LEU A 43 -1.22 -19.21 -0.67
N MET A 44 -1.49 -20.44 -1.13
CA MET A 44 -1.00 -21.67 -0.49
C MET A 44 0.52 -21.76 -0.53
N GLU A 45 1.13 -21.49 -1.69
CA GLU A 45 2.58 -21.52 -1.84
C GLU A 45 3.26 -20.42 -1.02
N THR A 46 2.70 -19.20 -1.02
CA THR A 46 3.18 -18.11 -0.17
C THR A 46 3.08 -18.47 1.30
N ALA A 47 2.00 -19.11 1.74
CA ALA A 47 1.85 -19.58 3.11
C ALA A 47 2.89 -20.63 3.49
N ARG A 48 3.20 -21.55 2.57
CA ARG A 48 4.23 -22.57 2.79
C ARG A 48 5.63 -21.96 2.92
N GLN A 49 5.94 -20.93 2.14
CA GLN A 49 7.25 -20.28 2.15
C GLN A 49 7.43 -19.32 3.34
N THR A 50 6.41 -18.60 3.72
CA THR A 50 6.50 -17.51 4.70
C THR A 50 5.91 -17.84 6.06
N GLY A 51 5.02 -18.81 6.15
CA GLY A 51 4.26 -19.10 7.38
C GLY A 51 3.21 -18.05 7.76
N PHE A 52 2.87 -17.12 6.84
CA PHE A 52 2.02 -15.97 7.17
C PHE A 52 0.64 -16.34 7.74
N LEU A 53 0.15 -17.56 7.48
CA LEU A 53 -1.13 -18.02 8.03
C LEU A 53 -1.06 -18.27 9.56
N ASP A 54 0.12 -18.45 10.13
CA ASP A 54 0.29 -18.68 11.57
C ASP A 54 0.10 -17.37 12.38
N GLU A 55 0.12 -16.21 11.71
CA GLU A 55 -0.23 -14.91 12.32
C GLU A 55 -1.72 -14.79 12.67
N PHE A 56 -2.59 -15.62 12.06
CA PHE A 56 -4.02 -15.60 12.32
C PHE A 56 -4.38 -16.44 13.55
N THR A 57 -4.14 -15.89 14.71
CA THR A 57 -4.45 -16.52 16.00
C THR A 57 -5.89 -16.23 16.45
N ALA A 58 -6.47 -17.12 17.25
CA ALA A 58 -7.84 -16.96 17.72
C ALA A 58 -7.99 -15.81 18.71
N SER A 59 -9.06 -15.05 18.58
CA SER A 59 -9.52 -14.17 19.66
C SER A 59 -10.20 -14.99 20.74
N GLY A 60 -9.44 -15.43 21.79
CA GLY A 60 -9.93 -16.22 22.93
C GLY A 60 -9.23 -17.57 23.11
N ASP A 61 -9.40 -18.17 24.28
CA ASP A 61 -8.52 -19.21 24.82
C ASP A 61 -8.72 -20.64 24.26
N ARG A 62 -9.79 -20.94 23.54
CA ARG A 62 -10.07 -22.31 23.08
C ARG A 62 -10.20 -22.40 21.56
N VAL A 63 -9.25 -23.07 20.94
CA VAL A 63 -9.29 -23.47 19.53
C VAL A 63 -9.65 -24.95 19.43
N VAL A 64 -10.74 -25.28 18.72
CA VAL A 64 -11.24 -26.66 18.53
C VAL A 64 -10.93 -27.17 17.12
N ILE A 65 -10.44 -26.30 16.24
CA ILE A 65 -10.18 -26.62 14.83
C ILE A 65 -8.72 -27.10 14.71
N ASP A 66 -8.51 -28.22 14.03
CA ASP A 66 -7.15 -28.69 13.74
C ASP A 66 -6.42 -27.71 12.77
N ALA A 67 -5.09 -27.71 12.84
CA ALA A 67 -4.25 -26.74 12.15
C ALA A 67 -4.41 -26.77 10.63
N ASP A 68 -4.54 -27.95 10.01
CA ASP A 68 -4.62 -28.07 8.56
C ASP A 68 -6.00 -27.64 8.05
N THR A 69 -7.06 -27.94 8.76
CA THR A 69 -8.40 -27.45 8.46
C THR A 69 -8.48 -25.93 8.62
N LEU A 70 -7.85 -25.38 9.67
CA LEU A 70 -7.78 -23.93 9.89
C LEU A 70 -7.06 -23.23 8.74
N ARG A 71 -5.89 -23.73 8.33
CA ARG A 71 -5.11 -23.15 7.21
C ARG A 71 -5.90 -23.14 5.91
N ARG A 72 -6.54 -24.26 5.57
CA ARG A 72 -7.41 -24.33 4.36
C ARG A 72 -8.56 -23.32 4.42
N ARG A 73 -9.24 -23.21 5.55
CA ARG A 73 -10.34 -22.27 5.74
C ARG A 73 -9.87 -20.82 5.73
N LEU A 74 -8.70 -20.52 6.28
CA LEU A 74 -8.09 -19.19 6.21
C LEU A 74 -7.80 -18.77 4.78
N VAL A 75 -7.20 -19.63 3.96
CA VAL A 75 -6.96 -19.35 2.53
C VAL A 75 -8.26 -19.06 1.80
N LEU A 76 -9.30 -19.87 1.99
CA LEU A 76 -10.61 -19.64 1.39
C LEU A 76 -11.25 -18.32 1.86
N CYS A 77 -11.10 -17.98 3.13
CA CYS A 77 -11.56 -16.70 3.67
C CYS A 77 -10.80 -15.52 3.05
N LEU A 78 -9.47 -15.58 3.01
CA LEU A 78 -8.64 -14.53 2.44
C LEU A 78 -8.92 -14.35 0.94
N TYR A 79 -9.07 -15.45 0.21
CA TYR A 79 -9.50 -15.43 -1.19
C TYR A 79 -10.86 -14.74 -1.35
N GLY A 80 -11.86 -15.17 -0.59
CA GLY A 80 -13.23 -14.63 -0.71
C GLY A 80 -13.34 -13.16 -0.32
N LEU A 81 -12.54 -12.71 0.65
CA LEU A 81 -12.50 -11.31 1.10
C LEU A 81 -11.66 -10.45 0.14
N GLY A 82 -10.48 -10.94 -0.24
CA GLY A 82 -9.54 -10.19 -1.08
C GLY A 82 -10.02 -9.99 -2.52
N THR A 83 -10.73 -10.96 -3.07
CA THR A 83 -11.32 -10.88 -4.43
C THR A 83 -12.71 -10.23 -4.45
N ASN A 84 -13.27 -9.92 -3.28
CA ASN A 84 -14.66 -9.47 -3.15
C ASN A 84 -15.70 -10.48 -3.68
N ALA A 85 -15.35 -11.76 -3.84
CA ALA A 85 -16.29 -12.82 -4.21
C ALA A 85 -17.29 -13.09 -3.08
N GLY A 86 -16.87 -12.89 -1.84
CA GLY A 86 -17.65 -13.12 -0.63
C GLY A 86 -17.66 -14.59 -0.19
N LEU A 87 -17.75 -14.82 1.12
CA LEU A 87 -17.62 -16.15 1.72
C LEU A 87 -18.75 -17.12 1.27
N LYS A 88 -19.94 -16.60 1.03
CA LYS A 88 -21.07 -17.43 0.58
C LYS A 88 -20.80 -18.03 -0.80
N ARG A 89 -20.27 -17.23 -1.73
CA ARG A 89 -19.94 -17.71 -3.08
C ARG A 89 -18.78 -18.71 -3.05
N VAL A 90 -17.77 -18.44 -2.22
CA VAL A 90 -16.66 -19.38 -2.04
C VAL A 90 -17.14 -20.71 -1.50
N SER A 91 -18.01 -20.74 -0.48
CA SER A 91 -18.53 -21.98 0.09
C SER A 91 -19.40 -22.79 -0.88
N THR A 92 -20.04 -22.17 -1.85
CA THR A 92 -20.81 -22.90 -2.89
C THR A 92 -19.92 -23.49 -3.99
N GLY A 93 -18.71 -22.96 -4.15
CA GLY A 93 -17.73 -23.46 -5.14
C GLY A 93 -16.79 -24.54 -4.60
N THR A 94 -16.92 -24.96 -3.33
CA THR A 94 -16.05 -25.97 -2.74
C THR A 94 -16.81 -26.82 -1.71
N GLU A 95 -16.45 -28.10 -1.61
CA GLU A 95 -16.92 -28.98 -0.53
C GLU A 95 -16.06 -28.88 0.73
N ALA A 96 -14.94 -28.13 0.69
CA ALA A 96 -13.95 -28.08 1.76
C ALA A 96 -14.43 -27.33 3.01
N ALA A 97 -15.40 -26.41 2.89
CA ALA A 97 -15.94 -25.67 4.01
C ALA A 97 -17.33 -25.08 3.72
N SER A 98 -18.23 -25.20 4.67
CA SER A 98 -19.53 -24.53 4.65
C SER A 98 -19.42 -23.04 4.91
N TYR A 99 -20.44 -22.27 4.52
CA TYR A 99 -20.50 -20.83 4.80
C TYR A 99 -20.39 -20.52 6.32
N ALA A 100 -21.02 -21.31 7.17
CA ALA A 100 -20.99 -21.13 8.63
C ALA A 100 -19.55 -21.30 9.19
N GLU A 101 -18.82 -22.27 8.68
CA GLU A 101 -17.43 -22.51 9.07
C GLU A 101 -16.48 -21.40 8.60
N LEU A 102 -16.63 -20.93 7.36
CA LEU A 102 -15.87 -19.77 6.86
C LEU A 102 -16.19 -18.50 7.65
N LEU A 103 -17.47 -18.27 7.97
CA LEU A 103 -17.89 -17.13 8.77
C LEU A 103 -17.33 -17.20 10.20
N HIS A 104 -17.25 -18.39 10.81
CA HIS A 104 -16.62 -18.62 12.09
C HIS A 104 -15.14 -18.25 12.04
N VAL A 105 -14.37 -18.78 11.08
CA VAL A 105 -12.95 -18.48 10.91
C VAL A 105 -12.73 -16.99 10.68
N ARG A 106 -13.51 -16.36 9.79
CA ARG A 106 -13.42 -14.91 9.56
C ARG A 106 -13.58 -14.10 10.85
N ARG A 107 -14.58 -14.42 11.66
CA ARG A 107 -14.90 -13.65 12.88
C ARG A 107 -13.89 -13.83 13.98
N ARG A 108 -13.33 -15.05 14.11
CA ARG A 108 -12.49 -15.43 15.23
C ARG A 108 -11.00 -15.24 14.98
N PHE A 109 -10.54 -15.36 13.75
CA PHE A 109 -9.12 -15.37 13.42
C PHE A 109 -8.69 -14.16 12.57
N ILE A 110 -9.55 -13.63 11.69
CA ILE A 110 -9.18 -12.55 10.78
C ILE A 110 -9.51 -11.21 11.42
N HIS A 111 -8.52 -10.62 12.08
CA HIS A 111 -8.59 -9.29 12.69
C HIS A 111 -7.46 -8.40 12.17
N LYS A 112 -7.53 -7.11 12.48
CA LYS A 112 -6.66 -6.07 11.91
C LYS A 112 -5.19 -6.32 12.20
N GLU A 113 -4.86 -6.73 13.41
CA GLU A 113 -3.49 -6.98 13.85
C GLU A 113 -2.90 -8.18 13.12
N ALA A 114 -3.63 -9.30 13.03
CA ALA A 114 -3.21 -10.47 12.27
C ALA A 114 -2.97 -10.16 10.79
N LEU A 115 -3.85 -9.38 10.16
CA LEU A 115 -3.65 -8.94 8.78
C LEU A 115 -2.40 -8.08 8.60
N ARG A 116 -2.09 -7.20 9.58
CA ARG A 116 -0.87 -6.40 9.55
C ARG A 116 0.38 -7.24 9.65
N SER A 117 0.43 -8.13 10.66
CA SER A 117 1.58 -9.02 10.85
C SER A 117 1.79 -9.92 9.63
N ALA A 118 0.73 -10.55 9.12
CA ALA A 118 0.79 -11.38 7.92
C ALA A 118 1.29 -10.58 6.69
N THR A 119 0.79 -9.35 6.50
CA THR A 119 1.22 -8.48 5.40
C THR A 119 2.70 -8.11 5.54
N ALA A 120 3.16 -7.73 6.73
CA ALA A 120 4.55 -7.38 6.98
C ALA A 120 5.48 -8.58 6.71
N LEU A 121 5.09 -9.78 7.15
CA LEU A 121 5.86 -11.00 6.95
C LEU A 121 6.01 -11.35 5.45
N VAL A 122 4.92 -11.29 4.69
CA VAL A 122 4.96 -11.50 3.22
C VAL A 122 5.78 -10.40 2.54
N THR A 123 5.61 -9.15 2.96
CA THR A 123 6.39 -8.03 2.40
C THR A 123 7.89 -8.20 2.64
N ASN A 124 8.29 -8.57 3.86
CA ASN A 124 9.69 -8.83 4.19
C ASN A 124 10.26 -10.00 3.36
N ALA A 125 9.49 -11.06 3.17
CA ALA A 125 9.89 -12.16 2.29
C ALA A 125 10.08 -11.72 0.84
N ILE A 126 9.20 -10.87 0.31
CA ILE A 126 9.35 -10.28 -1.03
C ILE A 126 10.63 -9.44 -1.09
N LEU A 127 10.87 -8.57 -0.11
CA LEU A 127 12.08 -7.72 -0.07
C LEU A 127 13.36 -8.56 0.00
N ALA A 128 13.37 -9.64 0.78
CA ALA A 128 14.52 -10.53 0.95
C ALA A 128 14.82 -11.38 -0.29
N THR A 129 13.80 -11.75 -1.08
CA THR A 129 13.96 -12.64 -2.25
C THR A 129 14.17 -11.90 -3.56
N ARG A 130 14.02 -10.59 -3.59
CA ARG A 130 14.19 -9.78 -4.81
C ARG A 130 15.59 -9.88 -5.37
N ASP A 131 15.69 -10.19 -6.65
CA ASP A 131 16.96 -10.08 -7.39
C ASP A 131 17.24 -8.60 -7.71
N GLN A 132 18.26 -8.05 -7.07
CA GLN A 132 18.66 -6.64 -7.24
C GLN A 132 19.03 -6.29 -8.70
N ARG A 133 19.46 -7.26 -9.50
CA ARG A 133 19.77 -7.05 -10.92
C ARG A 133 18.52 -6.76 -11.75
N ILE A 134 17.36 -7.26 -11.31
CA ILE A 134 16.07 -7.09 -11.99
C ILE A 134 15.31 -5.91 -11.39
N TRP A 135 15.24 -5.85 -10.07
CA TRP A 135 14.40 -4.89 -9.34
C TRP A 135 15.16 -3.64 -8.90
N GLY A 136 16.51 -3.62 -9.00
CA GLY A 136 17.35 -2.59 -8.43
C GLY A 136 17.52 -2.76 -6.91
N GLU A 137 18.33 -1.90 -6.33
CA GLU A 137 18.54 -1.89 -4.87
C GLU A 137 17.25 -1.51 -4.13
N ALA A 138 17.05 -2.11 -2.97
CA ALA A 138 15.98 -1.71 -2.06
C ALA A 138 16.16 -0.23 -1.71
N GLY A 139 15.20 0.59 -2.07
CA GLY A 139 15.27 2.02 -1.81
C GLY A 139 14.78 2.37 -0.41
N THR A 140 15.33 3.42 0.18
CA THR A 140 14.86 4.03 1.43
C THR A 140 13.69 4.98 1.20
N ALA A 141 12.97 4.82 0.10
CA ALA A 141 11.88 5.70 -0.30
C ALA A 141 10.55 4.96 -0.35
N CYS A 142 9.52 5.60 0.15
CA CYS A 142 8.16 5.15 -0.08
C CYS A 142 7.30 6.26 -0.70
N ALA A 143 6.22 5.89 -1.34
CA ALA A 143 5.19 6.79 -1.82
C ALA A 143 3.86 6.45 -1.18
N SER A 144 3.02 7.45 -0.93
CA SER A 144 1.69 7.20 -0.41
C SER A 144 0.62 8.05 -1.08
N ASP A 145 -0.55 7.46 -1.20
CA ASP A 145 -1.73 8.11 -1.76
C ASP A 145 -3.00 7.44 -1.24
N SER A 146 -4.12 8.10 -1.41
CA SER A 146 -5.43 7.61 -1.00
C SER A 146 -6.30 7.22 -2.18
N THR A 147 -7.02 6.11 -2.02
CA THR A 147 -8.02 5.66 -2.98
C THR A 147 -9.40 5.61 -2.32
N LYS A 148 -10.40 6.22 -2.94
CA LYS A 148 -11.78 6.11 -2.47
C LYS A 148 -12.38 4.78 -2.87
N VAL A 149 -12.96 4.08 -1.90
CA VAL A 149 -13.76 2.87 -2.11
C VAL A 149 -15.20 3.15 -1.68
N GLY A 150 -16.16 2.76 -2.54
CA GLY A 150 -17.58 2.84 -2.20
C GLY A 150 -17.90 1.98 -0.99
N ALA A 151 -18.71 2.48 -0.10
CA ALA A 151 -19.15 1.75 1.09
C ALA A 151 -20.65 1.94 1.32
N TRP A 152 -21.27 0.96 1.97
CA TRP A 152 -22.68 1.01 2.35
C TRP A 152 -22.93 2.17 3.33
N ASP A 153 -24.10 2.77 3.24
CA ASP A 153 -24.50 3.91 4.08
C ASP A 153 -24.47 3.59 5.58
N GLN A 154 -24.66 2.32 5.95
CA GLN A 154 -24.58 1.85 7.35
C GLN A 154 -23.15 1.71 7.87
N ASN A 155 -22.14 1.85 7.02
CA ASN A 155 -20.75 1.85 7.48
C ASN A 155 -20.46 3.18 8.20
N LEU A 156 -20.12 3.10 9.50
CA LEU A 156 -19.86 4.26 10.36
C LEU A 156 -18.65 5.11 9.90
N MET A 157 -17.77 4.57 9.07
CA MET A 157 -16.63 5.29 8.50
C MET A 157 -16.95 5.94 7.16
N ALA A 158 -18.12 5.61 6.55
CA ALA A 158 -18.50 6.13 5.24
C ALA A 158 -18.95 7.58 5.32
N GLU A 159 -18.34 8.42 4.50
CA GLU A 159 -18.67 9.83 4.36
C GLU A 159 -18.87 10.19 2.88
N TRP A 160 -19.57 11.30 2.63
CA TRP A 160 -19.67 11.85 1.27
C TRP A 160 -18.36 12.48 0.85
N HIS A 161 -17.87 12.09 -0.31
CA HIS A 161 -16.68 12.68 -0.90
C HIS A 161 -17.05 13.62 -2.06
N VAL A 162 -16.75 14.91 -1.92
CA VAL A 162 -17.17 15.96 -2.87
C VAL A 162 -16.62 15.71 -4.27
N ARG A 163 -15.32 15.41 -4.39
CA ARG A 163 -14.65 15.17 -5.68
C ARG A 163 -15.21 13.96 -6.43
N TYR A 164 -15.50 12.88 -5.71
CA TYR A 164 -16.00 11.63 -6.30
C TYR A 164 -17.53 11.51 -6.29
N ARG A 165 -18.22 12.53 -5.79
CA ARG A 165 -19.71 12.63 -5.76
C ARG A 165 -20.39 11.35 -5.28
N GLY A 166 -19.91 10.79 -4.15
CA GLY A 166 -20.48 9.57 -3.59
C GLY A 166 -19.97 9.27 -2.18
N ARG A 167 -20.74 8.47 -1.45
CA ARG A 167 -20.34 7.99 -0.12
C ARG A 167 -19.28 6.90 -0.25
N GLY A 168 -18.40 6.81 0.75
CA GLY A 168 -17.36 5.81 0.79
C GLY A 168 -16.38 6.03 1.91
N VAL A 169 -15.33 5.25 1.87
CA VAL A 169 -14.17 5.34 2.76
C VAL A 169 -12.93 5.59 1.93
N MET A 170 -11.89 6.11 2.54
CA MET A 170 -10.58 6.22 1.92
C MET A 170 -9.68 5.11 2.43
N ILE A 171 -8.97 4.45 1.55
CA ILE A 171 -7.86 3.57 1.89
C ILE A 171 -6.59 4.31 1.53
N TYR A 172 -5.71 4.52 2.52
CA TYR A 172 -4.43 5.18 2.36
C TYR A 172 -3.34 4.12 2.28
N TRP A 173 -2.59 4.11 1.17
CA TRP A 173 -1.58 3.12 0.84
C TRP A 173 -0.18 3.70 1.00
N HIS A 174 0.74 2.90 1.52
CA HIS A 174 2.16 3.19 1.48
C HIS A 174 2.85 2.13 0.64
N MET A 175 3.49 2.57 -0.42
CA MET A 175 4.11 1.73 -1.41
C MET A 175 5.62 2.00 -1.42
N GLU A 176 6.41 0.96 -1.32
CA GLU A 176 7.84 1.04 -1.53
C GLU A 176 8.12 1.29 -3.03
N ARG A 177 9.33 1.72 -3.36
CA ARG A 177 9.76 2.14 -4.71
C ARG A 177 9.42 1.12 -5.82
N GLN A 178 9.46 -0.17 -5.51
CA GLN A 178 9.20 -1.27 -6.46
C GLN A 178 7.75 -1.78 -6.38
N ALA A 179 6.83 -0.90 -5.99
CA ALA A 179 5.40 -1.13 -5.93
C ALA A 179 4.93 -2.22 -4.94
N THR A 180 5.69 -2.53 -3.90
CA THR A 180 5.22 -3.38 -2.82
C THR A 180 4.51 -2.54 -1.76
N CYS A 181 3.29 -2.94 -1.38
CA CYS A 181 2.56 -2.30 -0.31
C CYS A 181 3.19 -2.69 1.04
N ILE A 182 3.71 -1.68 1.76
CA ILE A 182 4.30 -1.87 3.09
C ILE A 182 3.33 -1.57 4.22
N TYR A 183 2.31 -0.75 3.95
CA TYR A 183 1.27 -0.40 4.92
C TYR A 183 0.01 0.10 4.23
N SER A 184 -1.13 -0.19 4.83
CA SER A 184 -2.41 0.38 4.42
C SER A 184 -3.28 0.70 5.63
N GLN A 185 -4.10 1.71 5.51
CA GLN A 185 -5.02 2.10 6.56
C GLN A 185 -6.34 2.62 6.00
N LEU A 186 -7.41 2.32 6.74
CA LEU A 186 -8.73 2.86 6.48
C LEU A 186 -8.85 4.24 7.13
N LYS A 187 -9.32 5.23 6.38
CA LYS A 187 -9.61 6.57 6.91
C LYS A 187 -10.96 7.10 6.41
N ARG A 188 -11.51 8.08 7.09
CA ARG A 188 -12.67 8.83 6.62
C ARG A 188 -12.27 9.78 5.49
N CYS A 189 -13.22 10.13 4.63
CA CYS A 189 -12.99 11.07 3.53
C CYS A 189 -12.57 12.47 4.02
N SER A 190 -13.04 12.89 5.20
CA SER A 190 -12.73 14.18 5.82
C SER A 190 -11.44 14.21 6.63
N SER A 191 -10.83 13.04 6.95
CA SER A 191 -9.63 13.01 7.78
C SER A 191 -8.39 13.49 7.02
N SER A 192 -7.46 14.16 7.73
CA SER A 192 -6.21 14.65 7.14
C SER A 192 -5.36 13.51 6.58
N GLU A 193 -4.77 13.74 5.42
CA GLU A 193 -3.81 12.80 4.81
C GLU A 193 -2.44 12.88 5.48
N VAL A 194 -2.08 14.04 6.05
CA VAL A 194 -0.80 14.24 6.73
C VAL A 194 -0.62 13.28 7.91
N SER A 195 -1.66 13.12 8.74
CA SER A 195 -1.60 12.18 9.86
C SER A 195 -1.48 10.71 9.40
N ALA A 196 -2.23 10.36 8.36
CA ALA A 196 -2.19 9.01 7.78
C ALA A 196 -0.82 8.70 7.13
N MET A 197 -0.24 9.69 6.47
CA MET A 197 1.09 9.65 5.89
C MET A 197 2.16 9.35 6.96
N ILE A 198 2.16 10.10 8.05
CA ILE A 198 3.13 9.94 9.15
C ILE A 198 2.92 8.59 9.86
N GLU A 199 1.67 8.24 10.16
CA GLU A 199 1.36 6.95 10.81
C GLU A 199 1.89 5.77 10.01
N GLY A 200 1.75 5.78 8.68
CA GLY A 200 2.21 4.68 7.85
C GLY A 200 3.72 4.52 7.83
N VAL A 201 4.48 5.60 7.81
CA VAL A 201 5.96 5.55 7.91
C VAL A 201 6.41 5.00 9.26
N LEU A 202 5.70 5.36 10.35
CA LEU A 202 6.08 4.93 11.70
C LEU A 202 5.60 3.52 12.06
N ARG A 203 4.58 2.99 11.39
CA ARG A 203 3.89 1.76 11.80
C ARG A 203 3.80 0.68 10.71
N HIS A 204 4.62 0.73 9.67
CA HIS A 204 4.56 -0.29 8.60
C HIS A 204 5.02 -1.69 9.04
N CYS A 205 5.78 -1.81 10.12
CA CYS A 205 6.25 -3.08 10.70
C CYS A 205 7.05 -3.97 9.73
N THR A 206 7.57 -3.42 8.63
CA THR A 206 8.49 -4.12 7.71
C THR A 206 9.93 -3.77 8.06
N ASP A 207 10.88 -4.54 7.55
CA ASP A 207 12.32 -4.32 7.77
C ASP A 207 12.89 -3.15 6.93
N GLN A 208 12.03 -2.46 6.18
CA GLN A 208 12.44 -1.35 5.34
C GLN A 208 12.66 -0.08 6.15
N GLU A 209 13.82 0.56 5.98
CA GLU A 209 14.09 1.91 6.48
C GLU A 209 13.52 2.96 5.51
N ILE A 210 12.70 3.88 6.00
CA ILE A 210 12.15 4.97 5.19
C ILE A 210 12.85 6.27 5.53
N GLN A 211 13.64 6.77 4.58
CA GLN A 211 14.32 8.06 4.68
C GLN A 211 13.63 9.17 3.88
N ARG A 212 12.89 8.80 2.83
CA ARG A 212 12.18 9.74 1.96
C ARG A 212 10.77 9.30 1.65
N HIS A 213 9.82 10.21 1.80
CA HIS A 213 8.40 9.95 1.56
C HIS A 213 7.85 10.84 0.45
N TYR A 214 7.40 10.22 -0.62
CA TYR A 214 6.76 10.89 -1.74
C TYR A 214 5.25 10.89 -1.57
N VAL A 215 4.64 12.06 -1.75
CA VAL A 215 3.18 12.25 -1.65
C VAL A 215 2.68 13.14 -2.78
N ASP A 216 1.37 13.12 -3.00
CA ASP A 216 0.73 14.05 -3.91
C ASP A 216 0.71 15.49 -3.35
N SER A 217 0.03 16.39 -4.06
CA SER A 217 -0.07 17.80 -3.65
C SER A 217 -0.87 18.04 -2.36
N HIS A 218 -1.62 17.06 -1.85
CA HIS A 218 -2.33 17.17 -0.56
C HIS A 218 -1.39 17.03 0.63
N GLY A 219 -0.25 16.35 0.45
CA GLY A 219 0.80 16.28 1.46
C GLY A 219 1.65 17.56 1.59
N GLN A 220 1.48 18.55 0.69
CA GLN A 220 2.18 19.83 0.75
C GLN A 220 1.63 20.68 1.90
N SER A 221 2.15 20.50 3.10
CA SER A 221 1.73 21.16 4.33
C SER A 221 2.94 21.55 5.18
N GLU A 222 2.98 22.79 5.67
CA GLU A 222 4.03 23.26 6.58
C GLU A 222 4.13 22.38 7.82
N VAL A 223 2.97 21.98 8.36
CA VAL A 223 2.88 21.05 9.49
C VAL A 223 3.45 19.68 9.12
N GLY A 224 3.14 19.18 7.91
CA GLY A 224 3.68 17.92 7.38
C GLY A 224 5.20 17.96 7.29
N PHE A 225 5.76 19.01 6.72
CA PHE A 225 7.21 19.22 6.63
C PHE A 225 7.89 19.26 8.02
N ALA A 226 7.31 20.02 8.95
CA ALA A 226 7.86 20.16 10.30
C ALA A 226 7.89 18.81 11.03
N PHE A 227 6.80 18.05 11.01
CA PHE A 227 6.75 16.73 11.66
C PHE A 227 7.68 15.73 11.01
N CYS A 228 7.73 15.64 9.67
CA CYS A 228 8.62 14.72 8.98
C CYS A 228 10.09 15.03 9.29
N HIS A 229 10.48 16.32 9.32
CA HIS A 229 11.82 16.76 9.70
C HIS A 229 12.17 16.35 11.14
N LEU A 230 11.28 16.59 12.10
CA LEU A 230 11.48 16.21 13.49
C LEU A 230 11.56 14.69 13.71
N LEU A 231 10.89 13.92 12.86
CA LEU A 231 10.89 12.45 12.88
C LEU A 231 12.06 11.83 12.10
N GLY A 232 12.88 12.65 11.43
CA GLY A 232 14.11 12.21 10.79
C GLY A 232 13.95 11.67 9.36
N PHE A 233 12.85 11.96 8.66
CA PHE A 233 12.69 11.60 7.25
C PHE A 233 12.27 12.79 6.37
N GLU A 234 12.63 12.74 5.08
CA GLU A 234 12.33 13.79 4.11
C GLU A 234 10.92 13.64 3.55
N LEU A 235 10.15 14.71 3.55
CA LEU A 235 8.88 14.81 2.85
C LEU A 235 9.09 15.41 1.46
N ALA A 236 8.73 14.67 0.41
CA ALA A 236 8.86 15.09 -0.98
C ALA A 236 7.49 15.14 -1.69
N PRO A 237 6.66 16.16 -1.42
CA PRO A 237 5.35 16.27 -2.03
C PRO A 237 5.46 16.74 -3.49
N ARG A 238 4.47 16.35 -4.31
CA ARG A 238 4.27 16.97 -5.60
C ARG A 238 3.85 18.43 -5.40
N LEU A 239 4.64 19.36 -5.91
CA LEU A 239 4.36 20.78 -5.74
C LEU A 239 3.15 21.22 -6.57
N LYS A 240 2.14 21.76 -5.90
CA LYS A 240 0.96 22.34 -6.56
C LYS A 240 1.32 23.70 -7.15
N ALA A 241 0.87 23.94 -8.41
CA ALA A 241 1.06 25.22 -9.10
C ALA A 241 2.52 25.71 -9.04
N ILE A 242 3.46 24.87 -9.48
CA ILE A 242 4.91 25.08 -9.37
C ILE A 242 5.36 26.49 -9.80
N ALA A 243 4.74 27.08 -10.84
CA ALA A 243 5.04 28.42 -11.31
C ALA A 243 4.70 29.53 -10.32
N ARG A 244 3.90 29.25 -9.28
CA ARG A 244 3.53 30.19 -8.21
C ARG A 244 4.27 29.93 -6.90
N GLN A 245 5.05 28.86 -6.82
CA GLN A 245 5.82 28.54 -5.61
C GLN A 245 6.95 29.57 -5.42
N LYS A 246 7.19 29.89 -4.14
CA LYS A 246 8.30 30.75 -3.73
C LYS A 246 9.36 29.89 -3.08
N LEU A 247 10.59 30.17 -3.41
CA LEU A 247 11.74 29.60 -2.71
C LEU A 247 12.03 30.48 -1.48
N TYR A 248 11.97 29.89 -0.30
CA TYR A 248 12.34 30.56 0.95
C TYR A 248 13.77 30.16 1.29
N VAL A 249 14.62 31.14 1.53
CA VAL A 249 16.01 30.94 1.99
C VAL A 249 16.14 31.55 3.39
N PRO A 250 16.77 30.83 4.35
CA PRO A 250 16.88 31.31 5.74
C PRO A 250 17.75 32.57 5.87
N GLU A 251 18.76 32.73 5.00
CA GLU A 251 19.67 33.83 5.03
C GLU A 251 19.81 34.52 3.67
N THR A 252 19.95 35.85 3.68
CA THR A 252 20.14 36.68 2.47
C THR A 252 21.37 36.26 1.66
N ALA A 253 22.44 35.84 2.32
CA ALA A 253 23.69 35.38 1.70
C ALA A 253 23.51 34.10 0.84
N MET A 254 22.53 33.23 1.16
CA MET A 254 22.22 32.05 0.35
C MET A 254 21.53 32.41 -0.97
N ARG A 255 20.99 33.61 -1.14
CA ARG A 255 20.40 34.07 -2.41
C ARG A 255 21.43 34.19 -3.52
N GLU A 256 22.67 34.55 -3.19
CA GLU A 256 23.75 34.75 -4.16
C GLU A 256 24.34 33.42 -4.66
N THR A 257 24.19 32.35 -3.87
CA THR A 257 24.72 31.01 -4.21
C THR A 257 23.71 30.16 -5.00
N LEU A 258 22.43 30.53 -5.01
CA LEU A 258 21.35 29.81 -5.68
C LEU A 258 20.86 30.50 -6.97
N GLY A 259 21.47 31.63 -7.35
CA GLY A 259 21.16 32.46 -8.52
C GLY A 259 21.70 31.95 -9.86
#